data_04abc77d531bbc63cd458cbd8c1f05a0
#
_entry.id   04abc77d531bbc63cd458cbd8c1f05a0
#
_cell.length_a   1.000
_cell.length_b   1.000
_cell.length_c   1.000
_cell.angle_alpha   90.00
_cell.angle_beta   90.00
_cell.angle_gamma   90.00
#
_symmetry.space_group_name_H-M   'P 1'
#
loop_
_entity.id
_entity.type
_entity.pdbx_description
1 polymer ?
#
loop_
_entity_poly.entity_id
_entity_poly.type
_entity_poly.pdbx_seq_one_letter_code
_entity_poly.pdbx_strand_id
1 'polypeptide(L)'
;MTSPVVTVEPSTLLLDAALTLRSGSMRHLPVVEDGRLVGLISDRDIQRCAPSRLIPITEEGYNAVFSDTPVSRVMTREPLSIPPDTTLINAINLMQESRYGCLPVVENDALVGILTRGDLVEILLRLLAGKPLARSLESS
;
A
#
# COMPACT_ATOMS: atom_id res chain seq x y z
N MET A 1 -9.22 4.35 -8.33
CA MET A 1 -8.86 4.55 -6.91
C MET A 1 -9.79 3.75 -6.03
N THR A 2 -9.24 3.06 -5.06
CA THR A 2 -10.02 2.22 -4.14
C THR A 2 -10.44 3.03 -2.91
N SER A 3 -11.73 3.01 -2.59
CA SER A 3 -12.31 3.66 -1.43
C SER A 3 -13.52 2.86 -0.95
N PRO A 4 -13.67 2.57 0.37
CA PRO A 4 -12.77 2.95 1.46
C PRO A 4 -11.44 2.19 1.40
N VAL A 5 -10.40 2.79 1.95
CA VAL A 5 -9.06 2.23 1.97
C VAL A 5 -8.87 1.38 3.21
N VAL A 6 -8.38 0.16 3.03
CA VAL A 6 -7.99 -0.69 4.16
C VAL A 6 -6.61 -0.24 4.65
N THR A 7 -6.49 0.03 5.92
CA THR A 7 -5.25 0.53 6.54
C THR A 7 -4.87 -0.31 7.76
N VAL A 8 -3.64 -0.14 8.19
CA VAL A 8 -3.15 -0.70 9.46
C VAL A 8 -2.51 0.40 10.29
N GLU A 9 -2.29 0.14 11.56
CA GLU A 9 -1.61 1.06 12.46
C GLU A 9 -0.13 0.69 12.59
N PRO A 10 0.74 1.61 13.06
CA PRO A 10 2.15 1.29 13.29
C PRO A 10 2.37 0.13 14.26
N SER A 11 1.48 -0.03 15.22
CA SER A 11 1.55 -1.10 16.22
C SER A 11 1.00 -2.43 15.73
N THR A 12 0.33 -2.46 14.59
CA THR A 12 -0.19 -3.71 14.01
C THR A 12 0.96 -4.69 13.80
N LEU A 13 0.77 -5.94 14.17
CA LEU A 13 1.80 -6.96 14.02
C LEU A 13 1.86 -7.48 12.59
N LEU A 14 3.04 -7.90 12.16
CA LEU A 14 3.24 -8.38 10.79
C LEU A 14 2.28 -9.50 10.40
N LEU A 15 1.97 -10.40 11.33
CA LEU A 15 1.04 -11.49 11.08
C LEU A 15 -0.34 -10.95 10.70
N ASP A 16 -0.83 -9.98 11.47
CA ASP A 16 -2.14 -9.38 11.21
C ASP A 16 -2.16 -8.61 9.88
N ALA A 17 -1.08 -7.90 9.58
CA ALA A 17 -0.93 -7.21 8.30
C ALA A 17 -0.93 -8.20 7.14
N ALA A 18 -0.22 -9.32 7.28
CA ALA A 18 -0.18 -10.37 6.25
C ALA A 18 -1.55 -10.98 6.01
N LEU A 19 -2.30 -11.23 7.08
CA LEU A 19 -3.67 -11.76 6.96
C LEU A 19 -4.60 -10.76 6.28
N THR A 20 -4.45 -9.48 6.59
CA THR A 20 -5.23 -8.41 5.97
C THR A 20 -4.94 -8.32 4.47
N LEU A 21 -3.67 -8.37 4.08
CA LEU A 21 -3.27 -8.36 2.67
C LEU A 21 -3.87 -9.55 1.91
N ARG A 22 -3.77 -10.74 2.51
CA ARG A 22 -4.30 -11.96 1.90
C ARG A 22 -5.81 -11.91 1.75
N SER A 23 -6.52 -11.51 2.80
CA SER A 23 -7.99 -11.44 2.80
C SER A 23 -8.53 -10.48 1.76
N GLY A 24 -7.84 -9.36 1.53
CA GLY A 24 -8.24 -8.34 0.57
C GLY A 24 -7.67 -8.53 -0.81
N SER A 25 -6.85 -9.56 -1.03
CA SER A 25 -6.10 -9.75 -2.29
C SER A 25 -5.31 -8.50 -2.67
N MET A 26 -4.76 -7.84 -1.67
CA MET A 26 -3.98 -6.61 -1.80
C MET A 26 -2.49 -6.90 -1.68
N ARG A 27 -1.67 -5.99 -2.22
CA ARG A 27 -0.22 -6.10 -2.12
C ARG A 27 0.40 -5.05 -1.22
N HIS A 28 -0.36 -4.00 -0.91
CA HIS A 28 0.13 -2.86 -0.14
C HIS A 28 -0.92 -2.43 0.87
N LEU A 29 -0.47 -2.01 2.04
CA LEU A 29 -1.31 -1.43 3.07
C LEU A 29 -0.72 -0.09 3.51
N PRO A 30 -1.49 1.00 3.42
CA PRO A 30 -1.11 2.24 4.07
C PRO A 30 -1.10 2.06 5.58
N VAL A 31 -0.11 2.66 6.23
CA VAL A 31 0.02 2.69 7.68
C VAL A 31 -0.40 4.07 8.15
N VAL A 32 -1.41 4.12 9.00
CA VAL A 32 -2.05 5.36 9.42
C VAL A 32 -2.02 5.47 10.94
N GLU A 33 -1.69 6.64 11.44
CA GLU A 33 -1.71 6.96 12.87
C GLU A 33 -2.44 8.29 13.05
N ASP A 34 -3.48 8.27 13.87
CA ASP A 34 -4.32 9.45 14.12
C ASP A 34 -4.83 10.11 12.83
N GLY A 35 -5.23 9.28 11.87
CA GLY A 35 -5.75 9.73 10.57
C GLY A 35 -4.70 10.12 9.55
N ARG A 36 -3.42 10.15 9.94
CA ARG A 36 -2.33 10.58 9.07
C ARG A 36 -1.56 9.40 8.49
N LEU A 37 -1.20 9.51 7.22
CA LEU A 37 -0.35 8.54 6.58
C LEU A 37 1.08 8.64 7.14
N VAL A 38 1.56 7.57 7.77
CA VAL A 38 2.91 7.53 8.35
C VAL A 38 3.81 6.51 7.68
N GLY A 39 3.25 5.61 6.88
CA GLY A 39 4.05 4.59 6.23
C GLY A 39 3.27 3.79 5.21
N LEU A 40 3.97 2.88 4.58
CA LEU A 40 3.41 1.93 3.62
C LEU A 40 4.11 0.59 3.82
N ILE A 41 3.36 -0.49 3.88
CA ILE A 41 3.93 -1.83 3.98
C ILE A 41 3.38 -2.71 2.86
N SER A 42 4.27 -3.50 2.27
CA SER A 42 3.92 -4.42 1.21
C SER A 42 4.05 -5.86 1.65
N ASP A 43 3.42 -6.75 0.92
CA ASP A 43 3.59 -8.19 1.06
C ASP A 43 5.08 -8.56 0.98
N ARG A 44 5.80 -7.94 0.05
CA ARG A 44 7.24 -8.18 -0.13
C ARG A 44 8.05 -7.75 1.08
N ASP A 45 7.69 -6.63 1.73
CA ASP A 45 8.36 -6.18 2.95
C ASP A 45 8.22 -7.21 4.05
N ILE A 46 7.05 -7.80 4.19
CA ILE A 46 6.79 -8.84 5.19
C ILE A 46 7.60 -10.10 4.89
N GLN A 47 7.63 -10.51 3.64
CA GLN A 47 8.40 -11.69 3.21
C GLN A 47 9.89 -11.55 3.50
N ARG A 48 10.44 -10.34 3.37
CA ARG A 48 11.85 -10.07 3.66
C ARG A 48 12.20 -10.23 5.13
N CYS A 49 11.22 -10.24 6.01
CA CYS A 49 11.44 -10.44 7.44
C CYS A 49 11.52 -11.90 7.82
N ALA A 50 11.18 -12.81 6.90
CA ALA A 50 11.27 -14.24 7.17
C ALA A 50 12.73 -14.64 7.44
N PRO A 51 13.00 -15.37 8.54
CA PRO A 51 14.35 -15.87 8.79
C PRO A 51 14.81 -16.78 7.67
N SER A 52 16.12 -16.76 7.37
CA SER A 52 16.69 -17.65 6.39
C SER A 52 16.52 -19.09 6.85
N ARG A 53 16.09 -19.97 5.95
CA ARG A 53 15.97 -21.40 6.23
C ARG A 53 17.33 -22.08 6.41
N LEU A 54 18.40 -21.36 6.06
CA LEU A 54 19.77 -21.85 6.25
C LEU A 54 20.24 -21.67 7.70
N ILE A 55 19.55 -20.85 8.49
CA ILE A 55 19.85 -20.63 9.89
C ILE A 55 18.99 -21.58 10.73
N PRO A 56 19.59 -22.39 11.62
CA PRO A 56 18.81 -23.26 12.50
C PRO A 56 17.92 -22.41 13.41
N ILE A 57 16.62 -22.51 13.21
CA ILE A 57 15.63 -21.82 14.02
C ILE A 57 14.44 -22.77 14.20
N THR A 58 13.82 -22.74 15.35
CA THR A 58 12.61 -23.51 15.59
C THR A 58 11.45 -22.94 14.80
N GLU A 59 10.44 -23.76 14.52
CA GLU A 59 9.22 -23.29 13.88
C GLU A 59 8.56 -22.20 14.71
N GLU A 60 8.57 -22.36 16.02
CA GLU A 60 8.04 -21.39 16.97
C GLU A 60 8.78 -20.05 16.87
N GLY A 61 10.11 -20.08 16.79
CA GLY A 61 10.92 -18.88 16.59
C GLY A 61 10.69 -18.23 15.24
N TYR A 62 10.50 -19.04 14.19
CA TYR A 62 10.17 -18.54 12.87
C TYR A 62 8.85 -17.77 12.87
N ASN A 63 7.83 -18.34 13.49
CA ASN A 63 6.50 -17.72 13.57
C ASN A 63 6.51 -16.48 14.46
N ALA A 64 7.36 -16.45 15.50
CA ALA A 64 7.45 -15.31 16.41
C ALA A 64 7.89 -14.03 15.70
N VAL A 65 8.69 -14.14 14.62
CA VAL A 65 9.07 -12.95 13.83
C VAL A 65 7.84 -12.21 13.33
N PHE A 66 6.83 -12.93 12.89
CA PHE A 66 5.61 -12.31 12.36
C PHE A 66 4.64 -11.90 13.47
N SER A 67 4.53 -12.67 14.54
CA SER A 67 3.60 -12.41 15.62
C SER A 67 4.10 -11.39 16.63
N ASP A 68 5.39 -11.08 16.67
CA ASP A 68 5.97 -10.18 17.66
C ASP A 68 6.54 -8.88 17.08
N THR A 69 6.61 -8.76 15.75
CA THR A 69 7.18 -7.58 15.10
C THR A 69 6.09 -6.63 14.65
N PRO A 70 6.10 -5.38 15.11
CA PRO A 70 5.13 -4.38 14.65
C PRO A 70 5.48 -3.89 13.24
N VAL A 71 4.45 -3.48 12.51
CA VAL A 71 4.57 -2.93 11.16
C VAL A 71 5.55 -1.76 11.12
N SER A 72 5.57 -0.94 12.17
CA SER A 72 6.44 0.25 12.23
C SER A 72 7.93 -0.06 12.06
N ARG A 73 8.37 -1.27 12.36
CA ARG A 73 9.78 -1.67 12.20
C ARG A 73 10.16 -1.97 10.76
N VAL A 74 9.18 -2.25 9.92
CA VAL A 74 9.39 -2.81 8.58
C VAL A 74 8.88 -1.87 7.49
N MET A 75 7.87 -1.07 7.79
CA MET A 75 7.23 -0.18 6.82
C MET A 75 8.23 0.82 6.21
N THR A 76 7.92 1.27 5.00
CA THR A 76 8.56 2.45 4.44
C THR A 76 7.95 3.67 5.08
N ARG A 77 8.77 4.54 5.66
CA ARG A 77 8.32 5.78 6.28
C ARG A 77 8.19 6.87 5.24
N GLU A 78 7.24 7.77 5.47
CA GLU A 78 7.00 8.92 4.58
C GLU A 78 6.92 8.49 3.11
N PRO A 79 5.97 7.60 2.76
CA PRO A 79 5.86 7.14 1.39
C PRO A 79 5.46 8.28 0.45
N LEU A 80 5.87 8.16 -0.80
CA LEU A 80 5.44 9.11 -1.83
C LEU A 80 3.91 9.08 -1.90
N SER A 81 3.29 10.24 -1.80
CA SER A 81 1.83 10.41 -1.86
C SER A 81 1.45 11.53 -2.79
N ILE A 82 0.20 11.57 -3.18
CA ILE A 82 -0.33 12.59 -4.10
C ILE A 82 -1.63 13.19 -3.54
N PRO A 83 -1.91 14.45 -3.86
CA PRO A 83 -3.23 15.03 -3.56
C PRO A 83 -4.30 14.50 -4.53
N PRO A 84 -5.60 14.56 -4.15
CA PRO A 84 -6.68 14.04 -4.99
C PRO A 84 -6.83 14.71 -6.35
N ASP A 85 -6.39 15.95 -6.48
CA ASP A 85 -6.48 16.71 -7.73
C ASP A 85 -5.32 16.49 -8.68
N THR A 86 -4.44 15.51 -8.39
CA THR A 86 -3.33 15.16 -9.26
C THR A 86 -3.84 14.74 -10.63
N THR A 87 -3.23 15.27 -11.69
CA THR A 87 -3.60 14.88 -13.06
C THR A 87 -3.15 13.45 -13.36
N LEU A 88 -3.82 12.81 -14.31
CA LEU A 88 -3.48 11.45 -14.71
C LEU A 88 -2.03 11.35 -15.19
N ILE A 89 -1.56 12.32 -15.99
CA ILE A 89 -0.17 12.32 -16.48
C ILE A 89 0.82 12.39 -15.32
N ASN A 90 0.56 13.29 -14.36
CA ASN A 90 1.45 13.41 -13.20
C ASN A 90 1.42 12.15 -12.35
N ALA A 91 0.26 11.53 -12.17
CA ALA A 91 0.14 10.27 -11.43
C ALA A 91 0.92 9.15 -12.11
N ILE A 92 0.83 9.05 -13.43
CA ILE A 92 1.58 8.04 -14.20
C ILE A 92 3.08 8.25 -14.04
N ASN A 93 3.56 9.48 -14.17
CA ASN A 93 4.98 9.78 -14.01
C ASN A 93 5.48 9.42 -12.62
N LEU A 94 4.72 9.79 -11.59
CA LEU A 94 5.08 9.46 -10.21
C LEU A 94 5.03 7.95 -9.94
N MET A 95 4.07 7.25 -10.55
CA MET A 95 3.97 5.80 -10.42
C MET A 95 5.20 5.09 -10.98
N GLN A 96 5.78 5.62 -12.06
CA GLN A 96 7.02 5.07 -12.62
C GLN A 96 8.20 5.24 -11.68
N GLU A 97 8.20 6.29 -10.88
CA GLU A 97 9.23 6.53 -9.86
C GLU A 97 8.99 5.72 -8.60
N SER A 98 7.75 5.31 -8.35
CA SER A 98 7.38 4.59 -7.13
C SER A 98 7.93 3.17 -7.14
N ARG A 99 8.55 2.77 -6.04
CA ARG A 99 9.05 1.40 -5.85
C ARG A 99 7.92 0.40 -5.63
N TYR A 100 6.77 0.87 -5.21
CA TYR A 100 5.72 0.01 -4.67
C TYR A 100 4.58 -0.24 -5.64
N GLY A 101 4.55 0.46 -6.76
CA GLY A 101 3.46 0.30 -7.71
C GLY A 101 2.13 0.80 -7.17
N CYS A 102 2.16 1.69 -6.18
CA CYS A 102 0.98 2.36 -5.68
C CYS A 102 1.33 3.74 -5.14
N LEU A 103 0.34 4.62 -5.13
CA LEU A 103 0.47 5.97 -4.61
C LEU A 103 -0.69 6.22 -3.64
N PRO A 104 -0.41 6.39 -2.35
CA PRO A 104 -1.43 6.87 -1.42
C PRO A 104 -1.92 8.26 -1.83
N VAL A 105 -3.21 8.48 -1.69
CA VAL A 105 -3.85 9.77 -1.98
C VAL A 105 -4.18 10.44 -0.67
N VAL A 106 -3.63 11.62 -0.45
CA VAL A 106 -3.70 12.33 0.83
C VAL A 106 -4.30 13.73 0.62
N GLU A 107 -5.25 14.10 1.47
CA GLU A 107 -5.86 15.42 1.48
C GLU A 107 -5.87 15.93 2.92
N ASN A 108 -5.30 17.12 3.14
CA ASN A 108 -5.19 17.70 4.48
C ASN A 108 -4.55 16.74 5.49
N ASP A 109 -3.47 16.09 5.10
CA ASP A 109 -2.72 15.10 5.88
C ASP A 109 -3.49 13.79 6.14
N ALA A 110 -4.73 13.67 5.69
CA ALA A 110 -5.53 12.47 5.86
C ALA A 110 -5.50 11.60 4.60
N LEU A 111 -5.38 10.30 4.80
CA LEU A 111 -5.44 9.33 3.71
C LEU A 111 -6.89 9.24 3.21
N VAL A 112 -7.11 9.50 1.92
CA VAL A 112 -8.44 9.46 1.30
C VAL A 112 -8.57 8.38 0.24
N GLY A 113 -7.48 7.79 -0.21
CA GLY A 113 -7.53 6.73 -1.21
C GLY A 113 -6.16 6.14 -1.47
N ILE A 114 -6.12 5.17 -2.35
CA ILE A 114 -4.87 4.59 -2.85
C ILE A 114 -5.03 4.33 -4.35
N LEU A 115 -4.02 4.70 -5.12
CA LEU A 115 -3.97 4.49 -6.55
C LEU A 115 -2.92 3.42 -6.85
N THR A 116 -3.31 2.37 -7.55
CA THR A 116 -2.41 1.27 -7.91
C THR A 116 -2.08 1.28 -9.39
N ARG A 117 -1.05 0.52 -9.78
CA ARG A 117 -0.76 0.31 -11.20
C ARG A 117 -1.94 -0.32 -11.93
N GLY A 118 -2.64 -1.24 -11.26
CA GLY A 118 -3.84 -1.84 -11.84
C GLY A 118 -4.92 -0.83 -12.15
N ASP A 119 -5.10 0.16 -11.26
CA ASP A 119 -6.05 1.25 -11.49
C ASP A 119 -5.67 2.05 -12.74
N LEU A 120 -4.38 2.36 -12.91
CA LEU A 120 -3.90 3.10 -14.08
C LEU A 120 -4.08 2.29 -15.37
N VAL A 121 -3.81 1.01 -15.34
CA VAL A 121 -4.02 0.12 -16.50
C VAL A 121 -5.50 0.11 -16.88
N GLU A 122 -6.38 0.01 -15.90
CA GLU A 122 -7.82 0.04 -16.13
C GLU A 122 -8.26 1.35 -16.76
N ILE A 123 -7.75 2.48 -16.28
CA ILE A 123 -8.03 3.79 -16.84
C ILE A 123 -7.57 3.87 -18.30
N LEU A 124 -6.35 3.40 -18.58
CA LEU A 124 -5.83 3.37 -19.96
C LEU A 124 -6.69 2.50 -20.88
N LEU A 125 -7.14 1.34 -20.42
CA LEU A 125 -8.01 0.48 -21.19
C LEU A 125 -9.33 1.16 -21.54
N ARG A 126 -9.90 1.91 -20.61
CA ARG A 126 -11.14 2.67 -20.84
C ARG A 126 -10.92 3.79 -21.86
N LEU A 127 -9.78 4.48 -21.77
CA LEU A 127 -9.43 5.50 -22.76
C LEU A 127 -9.31 4.92 -24.15
N LEU A 128 -8.60 3.80 -24.29
CA LEU A 128 -8.40 3.14 -25.59
C LEU A 128 -9.70 2.58 -26.15
N ALA A 129 -10.63 2.20 -25.28
CA ALA A 129 -11.94 1.70 -25.70
C ALA A 129 -12.96 2.80 -25.95
N GLY A 130 -12.58 4.08 -25.78
CA GLY A 130 -13.47 5.22 -25.98
C GLY A 130 -14.53 5.36 -24.90
N LYS A 131 -14.35 4.76 -23.73
CA LYS A 131 -15.30 4.87 -22.62
C LYS A 131 -15.02 6.14 -21.79
N PRO A 132 -16.07 6.76 -21.20
CA PRO A 132 -15.86 7.93 -20.38
C PRO A 132 -15.04 7.61 -19.14
N LEU A 133 -14.21 8.58 -18.74
CA LEU A 133 -13.38 8.48 -17.54
C LEU A 133 -13.88 9.44 -16.46
N ALA A 134 -13.55 9.13 -15.24
CA ALA A 134 -13.58 10.09 -14.16
C ALA A 134 -12.60 11.24 -14.49
N ARG A 135 -12.98 12.47 -14.17
CA ARG A 135 -12.15 13.64 -14.50
C ARG A 135 -10.86 13.70 -13.71
N SER A 136 -10.88 13.17 -12.52
CA SER A 136 -9.75 13.19 -11.63
C SER A 136 -9.74 11.91 -10.79
N LEU A 137 -8.70 11.75 -9.99
CA LEU A 137 -8.57 10.62 -9.07
C LEU A 137 -9.56 10.69 -7.91
N GLU A 138 -10.23 11.82 -7.72
CA GLU A 138 -11.29 11.96 -6.73
C GLU A 138 -12.54 11.16 -7.10
N SER A 139 -12.79 11.03 -8.39
CA SER A 139 -13.98 10.39 -8.94
C SER A 139 -13.71 8.92 -9.19
N SER A 140 -13.66 8.16 -8.17
CA SER A 140 -13.41 6.72 -8.28
C SER A 140 -14.70 5.92 -8.35
#